data_f6c26ff7db58ec29ea1c5264101d8ed7
#
_entry.id   f6c26ff7db58ec29ea1c5264101d8ed7
#
_cell.length_a   1.000
_cell.length_b   1.000
_cell.length_c   1.000
_cell.angle_alpha   90.00
_cell.angle_beta   90.00
_cell.angle_gamma   90.00
#
_symmetry.space_group_name_H-M   'P 1'
#
loop_
_entity.id
_entity.type
_entity.pdbx_description
1 polymer ?
#
loop_
_entity_poly.entity_id
_entity_poly.type
_entity_poly.pdbx_seq_one_letter_code
_entity_poly.pdbx_strand_id
1 'polypeptide(L)'
;MVYKNNQWVTQISGTTEFLTSVFAKDVNNIWVVGYSGTKLLGDGLKWNKQNINNQNLFNVWVFDPGNVWAVGSKGLIVKYDGSNWITQDSKTANDIWGIWGSDSKNIWAVGTKGTILKYNGSNWSVENSGITSDLLGMWGLNKDNIWAVGRSGTILKYDGSAWVSQLQSSGDYLFGIHGIDANNIWAVGYLGKIFKFDGNNWISMNSNTTATLRSVWAANEKKHLGRRRNWSIVKI
;
A
#
# COMPACT_ATOMS: atom_id res chain seq x y z
N MET A 1 -11.61 -4.55 -12.91
CA MET A 1 -11.89 -3.75 -14.15
C MET A 1 -10.57 -3.25 -14.71
N VAL A 2 -10.45 -3.12 -16.00
CA VAL A 2 -9.30 -2.54 -16.72
C VAL A 2 -9.78 -1.33 -17.52
N TYR A 3 -8.96 -0.27 -17.57
CA TYR A 3 -9.27 0.90 -18.38
C TYR A 3 -8.67 0.72 -19.78
N LYS A 4 -9.51 0.58 -20.80
CA LYS A 4 -9.12 0.44 -22.22
C LYS A 4 -10.03 1.31 -23.09
N ASN A 5 -9.47 1.95 -24.11
CA ASN A 5 -10.22 2.76 -25.08
C ASN A 5 -11.17 3.77 -24.42
N ASN A 6 -10.70 4.47 -23.39
CA ASN A 6 -11.46 5.45 -22.60
C ASN A 6 -12.68 4.88 -21.83
N GLN A 7 -12.72 3.57 -21.58
CA GLN A 7 -13.81 2.92 -20.84
C GLN A 7 -13.26 1.91 -19.81
N TRP A 8 -13.99 1.75 -18.71
CA TRP A 8 -13.76 0.70 -17.72
C TRP A 8 -14.42 -0.60 -18.18
N VAL A 9 -13.62 -1.63 -18.41
CA VAL A 9 -14.07 -2.96 -18.81
C VAL A 9 -13.94 -3.93 -17.67
N THR A 10 -15.02 -4.66 -17.36
CA THR A 10 -15.03 -5.71 -16.33
C THR A 10 -14.18 -6.90 -16.80
N GLN A 11 -13.38 -7.45 -15.90
CA GLN A 11 -12.64 -8.70 -16.10
C GLN A 11 -13.16 -9.75 -15.12
N ILE A 12 -13.21 -11.01 -15.59
CA ILE A 12 -13.58 -12.15 -14.75
C ILE A 12 -12.33 -12.56 -13.97
N SER A 13 -12.38 -12.42 -12.64
CA SER A 13 -11.27 -12.76 -11.74
C SER A 13 -11.12 -14.26 -11.45
N GLY A 14 -12.18 -15.05 -11.70
CA GLY A 14 -12.23 -16.48 -11.31
C GLY A 14 -12.41 -16.71 -9.82
N THR A 15 -12.80 -15.69 -9.04
CA THR A 15 -13.08 -15.81 -7.60
C THR A 15 -14.27 -14.95 -7.19
N THR A 16 -14.96 -15.37 -6.14
CA THR A 16 -16.02 -14.60 -5.44
C THR A 16 -15.49 -13.93 -4.17
N GLU A 17 -14.24 -14.17 -3.82
CA GLU A 17 -13.61 -13.59 -2.63
C GLU A 17 -13.37 -12.08 -2.79
N PHE A 18 -13.38 -11.36 -1.66
CA PHE A 18 -13.02 -9.95 -1.65
C PHE A 18 -11.56 -9.75 -2.02
N LEU A 19 -11.32 -8.98 -3.07
CA LEU A 19 -10.00 -8.56 -3.50
C LEU A 19 -9.64 -7.25 -2.79
N THR A 20 -8.49 -7.20 -2.16
CA THR A 20 -8.10 -6.13 -1.23
C THR A 20 -7.04 -5.21 -1.78
N SER A 21 -6.12 -5.73 -2.60
CA SER A 21 -5.02 -4.96 -3.17
C SER A 21 -4.63 -5.47 -4.55
N VAL A 22 -4.17 -4.55 -5.38
CA VAL A 22 -3.59 -4.81 -6.70
C VAL A 22 -2.30 -4.04 -6.86
N PHE A 23 -1.27 -4.69 -7.39
CA PHE A 23 -0.02 -4.05 -7.79
C PHE A 23 0.38 -4.55 -9.19
N ALA A 24 0.70 -3.61 -10.09
CA ALA A 24 1.19 -3.92 -11.42
C ALA A 24 2.62 -3.41 -11.58
N LYS A 25 3.56 -4.29 -11.86
CA LYS A 25 4.93 -3.92 -12.25
C LYS A 25 4.98 -3.56 -13.73
N ASP A 26 4.28 -4.34 -14.53
CA ASP A 26 4.09 -4.18 -15.96
C ASP A 26 2.80 -4.91 -16.40
N VAL A 27 2.48 -4.89 -17.70
CA VAL A 27 1.23 -5.45 -18.24
C VAL A 27 1.10 -6.98 -18.08
N ASN A 28 2.21 -7.69 -17.88
CA ASN A 28 2.25 -9.15 -17.75
C ASN A 28 2.46 -9.60 -16.30
N ASN A 29 2.68 -8.66 -15.39
CA ASN A 29 2.99 -8.92 -13.98
C ASN A 29 2.08 -8.09 -13.08
N ILE A 30 0.80 -8.45 -13.07
CA ILE A 30 -0.24 -7.83 -12.26
C ILE A 30 -0.63 -8.81 -11.16
N TRP A 31 -0.38 -8.45 -9.91
CA TRP A 31 -0.74 -9.25 -8.76
C TRP A 31 -1.93 -8.65 -8.04
N VAL A 32 -2.88 -9.51 -7.70
CA VAL A 32 -4.03 -9.16 -6.86
C VAL A 32 -4.09 -10.13 -5.70
N VAL A 33 -4.35 -9.61 -4.52
CA VAL A 33 -4.54 -10.43 -3.31
C VAL A 33 -5.89 -10.15 -2.68
N GLY A 34 -6.35 -11.06 -1.83
CA GLY A 34 -7.65 -10.94 -1.20
C GLY A 34 -7.88 -11.90 -0.04
N TYR A 35 -9.14 -12.02 0.34
CA TYR A 35 -9.58 -12.88 1.43
C TYR A 35 -9.36 -14.36 1.10
N SER A 36 -9.38 -15.20 2.14
CA SER A 36 -9.19 -16.66 2.04
C SER A 36 -7.89 -17.05 1.30
N GLY A 37 -6.83 -16.23 1.47
CA GLY A 37 -5.53 -16.47 0.85
C GLY A 37 -5.50 -16.33 -0.68
N THR A 38 -6.52 -15.68 -1.26
CA THR A 38 -6.62 -15.46 -2.71
C THR A 38 -5.44 -14.68 -3.23
N LYS A 39 -4.79 -15.20 -4.26
CA LYS A 39 -3.74 -14.57 -5.05
C LYS A 39 -4.03 -14.80 -6.52
N LEU A 40 -4.00 -13.74 -7.30
CA LEU A 40 -4.22 -13.78 -8.74
C LEU A 40 -3.00 -13.16 -9.43
N LEU A 41 -2.45 -13.87 -10.38
CA LEU A 41 -1.46 -13.34 -11.32
C LEU A 41 -2.14 -13.09 -12.66
N GLY A 42 -2.08 -11.85 -13.13
CA GLY A 42 -2.64 -11.42 -14.40
C GLY A 42 -1.58 -11.07 -15.42
N ASP A 43 -1.85 -11.42 -16.68
CA ASP A 43 -1.10 -11.05 -17.87
C ASP A 43 -1.80 -9.93 -18.70
N GLY A 44 -2.72 -9.22 -18.06
CA GLY A 44 -3.57 -8.21 -18.72
C GLY A 44 -4.78 -8.77 -19.48
N LEU A 45 -4.84 -10.09 -19.70
CA LEU A 45 -5.94 -10.79 -20.39
C LEU A 45 -6.63 -11.82 -19.51
N LYS A 46 -5.86 -12.58 -18.75
CA LYS A 46 -6.32 -13.69 -17.91
C LYS A 46 -5.78 -13.56 -16.49
N TRP A 47 -6.46 -14.22 -15.56
CA TRP A 47 -6.07 -14.33 -14.16
C TRP A 47 -5.79 -15.77 -13.79
N ASN A 48 -4.58 -16.06 -13.32
CA ASN A 48 -4.18 -17.35 -12.78
C ASN A 48 -4.31 -17.30 -11.27
N LYS A 49 -5.27 -18.08 -10.72
CA LYS A 49 -5.50 -18.18 -9.29
C LYS A 49 -4.50 -19.10 -8.63
N GLN A 50 -3.89 -18.61 -7.54
CA GLN A 50 -3.00 -19.38 -6.66
C GLN A 50 -3.52 -19.25 -5.22
N ASN A 51 -3.79 -20.33 -4.53
CA ASN A 51 -4.17 -20.33 -3.13
C ASN A 51 -3.12 -21.07 -2.32
N ILE A 52 -2.71 -20.51 -1.17
CA ILE A 52 -1.68 -21.12 -0.32
C ILE A 52 -2.20 -21.43 1.08
N ASN A 53 -3.06 -20.60 1.62
CA ASN A 53 -3.66 -20.73 2.94
C ASN A 53 -5.02 -20.02 2.97
N ASN A 54 -5.76 -20.21 4.07
CA ASN A 54 -7.09 -19.58 4.24
C ASN A 54 -7.03 -18.25 5.00
N GLN A 55 -5.85 -17.66 5.19
CA GLN A 55 -5.71 -16.37 5.88
C GLN A 55 -5.91 -15.22 4.90
N ASN A 56 -6.55 -14.16 5.38
CA ASN A 56 -6.79 -12.97 4.56
C ASN A 56 -5.47 -12.26 4.25
N LEU A 57 -5.32 -11.88 2.99
CA LEU A 57 -4.25 -10.98 2.54
C LEU A 57 -4.84 -9.59 2.32
N PHE A 58 -4.10 -8.55 2.72
CA PHE A 58 -4.56 -7.17 2.69
C PHE A 58 -3.80 -6.29 1.72
N ASN A 59 -2.51 -6.58 1.49
CA ASN A 59 -1.69 -5.80 0.57
C ASN A 59 -0.64 -6.66 -0.15
N VAL A 60 -0.19 -6.18 -1.32
CA VAL A 60 0.81 -6.84 -2.16
C VAL A 60 1.81 -5.82 -2.70
N TRP A 61 3.09 -6.20 -2.73
CA TRP A 61 4.19 -5.41 -3.27
C TRP A 61 5.04 -6.25 -4.23
N VAL A 62 5.37 -5.70 -5.39
CA VAL A 62 6.08 -6.41 -6.47
C VAL A 62 7.37 -5.69 -6.82
N PHE A 63 8.51 -6.36 -6.64
CA PHE A 63 9.81 -5.88 -7.14
C PHE A 63 10.08 -6.33 -8.57
N ASP A 64 9.88 -7.62 -8.81
CA ASP A 64 10.02 -8.30 -10.10
C ASP A 64 9.15 -9.58 -10.11
N PRO A 65 9.02 -10.29 -11.25
CA PRO A 65 8.17 -11.48 -11.35
C PRO A 65 8.47 -12.61 -10.36
N GLY A 66 9.71 -12.70 -9.89
CA GLY A 66 10.17 -13.69 -8.92
C GLY A 66 10.31 -13.14 -7.50
N ASN A 67 9.88 -11.92 -7.22
CA ASN A 67 10.04 -11.29 -5.92
C ASN A 67 8.82 -10.45 -5.56
N VAL A 68 7.79 -11.15 -5.07
CA VAL A 68 6.50 -10.57 -4.69
C VAL A 68 6.23 -10.85 -3.23
N TRP A 69 5.75 -9.85 -2.53
CA TRP A 69 5.44 -9.92 -1.11
C TRP A 69 3.98 -9.61 -0.87
N ALA A 70 3.33 -10.39 -0.03
CA ALA A 70 1.97 -10.11 0.40
C ALA A 70 1.86 -10.21 1.93
N VAL A 71 1.03 -9.36 2.50
CA VAL A 71 0.83 -9.25 3.95
C VAL A 71 -0.65 -9.36 4.30
N GLY A 72 -0.94 -9.78 5.53
CA GLY A 72 -2.32 -10.04 5.91
C GLY A 72 -2.57 -10.24 7.41
N SER A 73 -3.63 -10.99 7.69
CA SER A 73 -4.11 -11.23 9.05
C SER A 73 -3.15 -12.06 9.88
N LYS A 74 -3.17 -11.81 11.20
CA LYS A 74 -2.42 -12.58 12.21
C LYS A 74 -0.91 -12.62 11.92
N GLY A 75 -0.34 -11.51 11.49
CA GLY A 75 1.08 -11.38 11.21
C GLY A 75 1.53 -12.09 9.92
N LEU A 76 0.60 -12.51 9.06
CA LEU A 76 0.97 -13.19 7.83
C LEU A 76 1.82 -12.30 6.92
N ILE A 77 3.00 -12.79 6.59
CA ILE A 77 3.84 -12.31 5.48
C ILE A 77 4.19 -13.50 4.61
N VAL A 78 3.98 -13.40 3.32
CA VAL A 78 4.39 -14.42 2.34
C VAL A 78 5.21 -13.78 1.24
N LYS A 79 6.26 -14.48 0.80
CA LYS A 79 7.13 -14.10 -0.32
C LYS A 79 7.00 -15.10 -1.45
N TYR A 80 6.83 -14.63 -2.67
CA TYR A 80 6.93 -15.42 -3.90
C TYR A 80 8.35 -15.35 -4.45
N ASP A 81 8.95 -16.50 -4.72
CA ASP A 81 10.33 -16.63 -5.21
C ASP A 81 10.42 -16.88 -6.73
N GLY A 82 9.29 -16.76 -7.44
CA GLY A 82 9.17 -17.09 -8.86
C GLY A 82 8.54 -18.48 -9.11
N SER A 83 8.48 -19.34 -8.09
CA SER A 83 7.92 -20.69 -8.16
C SER A 83 6.95 -20.95 -7.03
N ASN A 84 7.30 -20.58 -5.82
CA ASN A 84 6.57 -20.90 -4.60
C ASN A 84 6.32 -19.65 -3.73
N TRP A 85 5.24 -19.69 -2.98
CA TRP A 85 4.99 -18.74 -1.89
C TRP A 85 5.54 -19.31 -0.59
N ILE A 86 6.39 -18.57 0.09
CA ILE A 86 7.09 -18.97 1.31
C ILE A 86 6.65 -18.07 2.45
N THR A 87 6.10 -18.65 3.51
CA THR A 87 5.73 -17.89 4.72
C THR A 87 6.99 -17.40 5.42
N GLN A 88 6.96 -16.14 5.83
CA GLN A 88 8.02 -15.47 6.56
C GLN A 88 7.65 -15.34 8.04
N ASP A 89 8.64 -15.42 8.92
CA ASP A 89 8.46 -15.13 10.35
C ASP A 89 8.43 -13.62 10.59
N SER A 90 7.25 -13.07 10.75
CA SER A 90 7.03 -11.63 10.92
C SER A 90 7.31 -11.11 12.34
N LYS A 91 7.56 -11.99 13.32
CA LYS A 91 7.74 -11.66 14.74
C LYS A 91 6.53 -11.01 15.42
N THR A 92 5.34 -11.08 14.82
CA THR A 92 4.11 -10.53 15.38
C THR A 92 2.89 -11.39 15.04
N ALA A 93 1.85 -11.31 15.87
CA ALA A 93 0.52 -11.86 15.58
C ALA A 93 -0.49 -10.73 15.21
N ASN A 94 -0.05 -9.48 15.11
CA ASN A 94 -0.90 -8.36 14.73
C ASN A 94 -1.19 -8.39 13.23
N ASP A 95 -2.38 -7.91 12.83
CA ASP A 95 -2.73 -7.79 11.42
C ASP A 95 -1.81 -6.77 10.71
N ILE A 96 -1.33 -7.11 9.52
CA ILE A 96 -0.43 -6.28 8.72
C ILE A 96 -1.20 -5.76 7.51
N TRP A 97 -1.41 -4.43 7.45
CA TRP A 97 -2.27 -3.78 6.47
C TRP A 97 -1.54 -3.19 5.27
N GLY A 98 -0.32 -2.74 5.47
CA GLY A 98 0.48 -2.07 4.44
C GLY A 98 1.86 -2.70 4.30
N ILE A 99 2.38 -2.71 3.09
CA ILE A 99 3.76 -3.11 2.77
C ILE A 99 4.31 -2.21 1.67
N TRP A 100 5.58 -1.86 1.81
CA TRP A 100 6.34 -1.10 0.83
C TRP A 100 7.83 -1.47 0.91
N GLY A 101 8.54 -1.38 -0.19
CA GLY A 101 9.99 -1.58 -0.20
C GLY A 101 10.70 -0.77 -1.26
N SER A 102 11.90 -0.28 -0.94
CA SER A 102 12.78 0.38 -1.90
C SER A 102 13.52 -0.62 -2.78
N ASP A 103 13.86 -1.76 -2.21
CA ASP A 103 14.56 -2.86 -2.87
C ASP A 103 14.32 -4.17 -2.09
N SER A 104 14.87 -5.28 -2.56
CA SER A 104 14.65 -6.63 -1.99
C SER A 104 15.24 -6.86 -0.59
N LYS A 105 16.03 -5.91 -0.07
CA LYS A 105 16.64 -5.97 1.27
C LYS A 105 16.10 -4.90 2.22
N ASN A 106 15.36 -3.94 1.69
CA ASN A 106 14.82 -2.81 2.44
C ASN A 106 13.31 -2.74 2.24
N ILE A 107 12.57 -3.49 3.07
CA ILE A 107 11.11 -3.60 3.01
C ILE A 107 10.55 -3.26 4.39
N TRP A 108 9.44 -2.53 4.42
CA TRP A 108 8.69 -2.21 5.64
C TRP A 108 7.26 -2.70 5.52
N ALA A 109 6.67 -3.04 6.65
CA ALA A 109 5.27 -3.38 6.74
C ALA A 109 4.65 -2.74 7.99
N VAL A 110 3.39 -2.35 7.90
CA VAL A 110 2.68 -1.66 8.98
C VAL A 110 1.36 -2.34 9.29
N GLY A 111 0.90 -2.22 10.55
CA GLY A 111 -0.27 -2.96 10.99
C GLY A 111 -0.95 -2.42 12.24
N THR A 112 -1.81 -3.26 12.82
CA THR A 112 -2.55 -2.93 14.04
C THR A 112 -1.62 -2.67 15.23
N LYS A 113 -2.13 -1.89 16.21
CA LYS A 113 -1.43 -1.53 17.46
C LYS A 113 -0.08 -0.85 17.22
N GLY A 114 0.02 -0.02 16.19
CA GLY A 114 1.26 0.70 15.85
C GLY A 114 2.39 -0.20 15.36
N THR A 115 2.08 -1.43 14.93
CA THR A 115 3.10 -2.35 14.42
C THR A 115 3.82 -1.77 13.21
N ILE A 116 5.14 -1.72 13.29
CA ILE A 116 6.04 -1.48 12.16
C ILE A 116 7.07 -2.59 12.13
N LEU A 117 7.25 -3.18 10.97
CA LEU A 117 8.23 -4.23 10.70
C LEU A 117 9.20 -3.76 9.63
N LYS A 118 10.48 -4.17 9.78
CA LYS A 118 11.53 -3.91 8.80
C LYS A 118 12.21 -5.22 8.40
N TYR A 119 12.36 -5.44 7.11
CA TYR A 119 13.12 -6.54 6.53
C TYR A 119 14.48 -6.05 6.07
N ASN A 120 15.54 -6.74 6.45
CA ASN A 120 16.94 -6.39 6.18
C ASN A 120 17.58 -7.22 5.06
N GLY A 121 16.77 -7.98 4.31
CA GLY A 121 17.26 -8.93 3.30
C GLY A 121 17.35 -10.38 3.79
N SER A 122 17.24 -10.61 5.11
CA SER A 122 17.30 -11.94 5.71
C SER A 122 16.18 -12.19 6.71
N ASN A 123 15.89 -11.23 7.57
CA ASN A 123 14.92 -11.37 8.66
C ASN A 123 14.07 -10.11 8.82
N TRP A 124 12.88 -10.31 9.35
CA TRP A 124 12.00 -9.25 9.83
C TRP A 124 12.33 -8.90 11.28
N SER A 125 12.32 -7.61 11.60
CA SER A 125 12.44 -7.07 12.97
C SER A 125 11.29 -6.12 13.24
N VAL A 126 10.91 -6.01 14.53
CA VAL A 126 9.93 -5.02 14.99
C VAL A 126 10.65 -3.69 15.22
N GLU A 127 10.12 -2.62 14.64
CA GLU A 127 10.60 -1.25 14.84
C GLU A 127 9.69 -0.52 15.84
N ASN A 128 10.27 0.42 16.60
CA ASN A 128 9.51 1.25 17.51
C ASN A 128 8.79 2.37 16.74
N SER A 129 7.48 2.32 16.70
CA SER A 129 6.64 3.37 16.07
C SER A 129 6.35 4.56 16.99
N GLY A 130 6.53 4.41 18.30
CA GLY A 130 6.15 5.40 19.31
C GLY A 130 4.65 5.58 19.52
N ILE A 131 3.80 4.74 18.89
CA ILE A 131 2.33 4.84 18.95
C ILE A 131 1.67 3.48 19.15
N THR A 132 0.37 3.51 19.51
CA THR A 132 -0.48 2.30 19.64
C THR A 132 -1.64 2.29 18.65
N SER A 133 -1.84 3.37 17.88
CA SER A 133 -2.89 3.45 16.85
C SER A 133 -2.56 2.56 15.68
N ASP A 134 -3.59 1.98 15.03
CA ASP A 134 -3.41 1.15 13.85
C ASP A 134 -2.84 1.96 12.68
N LEU A 135 -1.85 1.41 12.01
CA LEU A 135 -1.30 1.90 10.76
C LEU A 135 -1.90 1.09 9.61
N LEU A 136 -2.42 1.77 8.59
CA LEU A 136 -3.27 1.18 7.54
C LEU A 136 -2.64 1.26 6.15
N GLY A 137 -1.80 2.26 5.89
CA GLY A 137 -1.13 2.45 4.61
C GLY A 137 0.29 2.97 4.78
N MET A 138 1.12 2.72 3.78
CA MET A 138 2.47 3.24 3.75
C MET A 138 2.95 3.49 2.32
N TRP A 139 3.88 4.42 2.20
CA TRP A 139 4.58 4.74 0.96
C TRP A 139 5.96 5.31 1.28
N GLY A 140 6.92 5.10 0.39
CA GLY A 140 8.25 5.66 0.54
C GLY A 140 8.84 6.16 -0.76
N LEU A 141 9.68 7.18 -0.66
CA LEU A 141 10.47 7.72 -1.76
C LEU A 141 11.77 6.91 -1.93
N ASN A 142 12.38 6.52 -0.83
CA ASN A 142 13.58 5.70 -0.73
C ASN A 142 13.66 5.08 0.67
N LYS A 143 14.69 4.27 0.95
CA LYS A 143 14.86 3.55 2.22
C LYS A 143 14.95 4.43 3.47
N ASP A 144 15.21 5.72 3.34
CA ASP A 144 15.38 6.67 4.44
C ASP A 144 14.25 7.72 4.52
N ASN A 145 13.31 7.70 3.57
CA ASN A 145 12.19 8.61 3.51
C ASN A 145 10.90 7.83 3.24
N ILE A 146 10.23 7.41 4.31
CA ILE A 146 9.03 6.57 4.27
C ILE A 146 7.95 7.20 5.15
N TRP A 147 6.70 7.09 4.72
CA TRP A 147 5.55 7.56 5.48
C TRP A 147 4.58 6.42 5.74
N ALA A 148 3.99 6.43 6.93
CA ALA A 148 2.92 5.52 7.33
C ALA A 148 1.72 6.32 7.82
N VAL A 149 0.52 5.90 7.43
CA VAL A 149 -0.74 6.56 7.81
C VAL A 149 -1.70 5.59 8.46
N GLY A 150 -2.61 6.12 9.30
CA GLY A 150 -3.51 5.24 10.00
C GLY A 150 -4.65 5.92 10.75
N ARG A 151 -5.12 5.24 11.79
CA ARG A 151 -6.19 5.73 12.66
C ARG A 151 -5.75 6.96 13.45
N SER A 152 -6.72 7.70 13.96
CA SER A 152 -6.51 8.97 14.68
C SER A 152 -5.73 10.00 13.87
N GLY A 153 -5.92 10.00 12.54
CA GLY A 153 -5.23 10.92 11.63
C GLY A 153 -3.71 10.83 11.69
N THR A 154 -3.19 9.71 12.15
CA THR A 154 -1.75 9.50 12.31
C THR A 154 -1.04 9.55 10.99
N ILE A 155 0.02 10.35 10.92
CA ILE A 155 1.04 10.32 9.88
C ILE A 155 2.40 10.24 10.54
N LEU A 156 3.12 9.15 10.31
CA LEU A 156 4.51 8.98 10.73
C LEU A 156 5.43 9.15 9.55
N LYS A 157 6.64 9.66 9.77
CA LYS A 157 7.74 9.69 8.81
C LYS A 157 8.95 8.96 9.39
N TYR A 158 9.55 8.08 8.59
CA TYR A 158 10.87 7.52 8.83
C TYR A 158 11.92 8.41 8.17
N ASP A 159 12.94 8.82 8.90
CA ASP A 159 14.00 9.73 8.45
C ASP A 159 15.33 9.01 8.17
N GLY A 160 15.31 7.68 8.14
CA GLY A 160 16.50 6.82 8.00
C GLY A 160 17.02 6.28 9.35
N SER A 161 16.58 6.86 10.48
CA SER A 161 16.99 6.45 11.83
C SER A 161 15.82 6.11 12.75
N ALA A 162 14.73 6.89 12.70
CA ALA A 162 13.58 6.74 13.57
C ALA A 162 12.26 7.10 12.88
N TRP A 163 11.15 6.60 13.44
CA TRP A 163 9.80 7.01 13.07
C TRP A 163 9.39 8.22 13.91
N VAL A 164 9.02 9.31 13.26
CA VAL A 164 8.63 10.57 13.90
C VAL A 164 7.21 10.95 13.50
N SER A 165 6.39 11.34 14.47
CA SER A 165 5.03 11.82 14.20
C SER A 165 5.05 13.17 13.49
N GLN A 166 4.38 13.24 12.33
CA GLN A 166 4.21 14.45 11.53
C GLN A 166 2.84 15.09 11.74
N LEU A 167 1.82 14.26 11.96
CA LEU A 167 0.46 14.69 12.21
C LEU A 167 -0.24 13.64 13.07
N GLN A 168 -1.05 14.11 14.01
CA GLN A 168 -2.01 13.31 14.76
C GLN A 168 -3.25 14.17 15.00
N SER A 169 -4.37 13.78 14.40
CA SER A 169 -5.64 14.51 14.48
C SER A 169 -6.73 13.55 14.95
N SER A 170 -7.31 13.83 16.11
CA SER A 170 -8.36 12.97 16.69
C SER A 170 -9.58 12.85 15.76
N GLY A 171 -10.05 11.62 15.55
CA GLY A 171 -11.27 11.31 14.79
C GLY A 171 -11.08 11.03 13.30
N ASP A 172 -9.93 11.30 12.72
CA ASP A 172 -9.66 10.98 11.32
C ASP A 172 -9.16 9.53 11.15
N TYR A 173 -9.45 8.91 10.00
CA TYR A 173 -8.87 7.64 9.58
C TYR A 173 -8.26 7.83 8.20
N LEU A 174 -6.95 7.61 8.07
CA LEU A 174 -6.23 7.66 6.80
C LEU A 174 -5.95 6.23 6.34
N PHE A 175 -6.38 5.89 5.13
CA PHE A 175 -6.27 4.54 4.57
C PHE A 175 -5.17 4.41 3.55
N GLY A 176 -4.95 5.43 2.73
CA GLY A 176 -3.99 5.39 1.63
C GLY A 176 -3.05 6.60 1.65
N ILE A 177 -1.83 6.37 1.21
CA ILE A 177 -0.81 7.40 1.02
C ILE A 177 -0.01 7.09 -0.23
N HIS A 178 0.29 8.10 -1.03
CA HIS A 178 1.18 8.01 -2.19
C HIS A 178 1.78 9.36 -2.53
N GLY A 179 3.01 9.35 -3.03
CA GLY A 179 3.70 10.55 -3.46
C GLY A 179 4.44 10.37 -4.78
N ILE A 180 4.92 11.47 -5.34
CA ILE A 180 5.77 11.49 -6.54
C ILE A 180 7.18 12.00 -6.25
N ASP A 181 7.32 12.78 -5.19
CA ASP A 181 8.58 13.30 -4.66
C ASP A 181 8.42 13.70 -3.19
N ALA A 182 9.48 14.23 -2.57
CA ALA A 182 9.50 14.58 -1.15
C ALA A 182 8.54 15.72 -0.75
N ASN A 183 8.04 16.52 -1.70
CA ASN A 183 7.20 17.68 -1.47
C ASN A 183 5.78 17.51 -2.02
N ASN A 184 5.51 16.39 -2.64
CA ASN A 184 4.24 16.08 -3.28
C ASN A 184 3.76 14.70 -2.87
N ILE A 185 3.13 14.63 -1.69
CA ILE A 185 2.61 13.40 -1.10
C ILE A 185 1.14 13.65 -0.70
N TRP A 186 0.29 12.68 -0.91
CA TRP A 186 -1.14 12.74 -0.56
C TRP A 186 -1.49 11.59 0.35
N ALA A 187 -2.24 11.92 1.42
CA ALA A 187 -2.89 10.94 2.29
C ALA A 187 -4.40 11.12 2.20
N VAL A 188 -5.14 10.01 2.07
CA VAL A 188 -6.59 10.02 1.90
C VAL A 188 -7.27 9.11 2.92
N GLY A 189 -8.55 9.42 3.23
CA GLY A 189 -9.21 8.73 4.32
C GLY A 189 -10.73 8.81 4.38
N TYR A 190 -11.23 8.63 5.60
CA TYR A 190 -12.63 8.62 5.94
C TYR A 190 -13.28 9.99 5.69
N LEU A 191 -14.57 10.00 5.35
CA LEU A 191 -15.37 11.21 5.06
C LEU A 191 -14.73 12.14 4.02
N GLY A 192 -14.07 11.57 3.00
CA GLY A 192 -13.46 12.36 1.93
C GLY A 192 -12.20 13.13 2.36
N LYS A 193 -11.61 12.79 3.51
CA LYS A 193 -10.40 13.46 4.00
C LYS A 193 -9.26 13.32 2.99
N ILE A 194 -8.62 14.45 2.69
CA ILE A 194 -7.38 14.52 1.90
C ILE A 194 -6.41 15.43 2.62
N PHE A 195 -5.18 14.99 2.81
CA PHE A 195 -4.05 15.82 3.18
C PHE A 195 -3.02 15.80 2.07
N LYS A 196 -2.42 16.95 1.78
CA LYS A 196 -1.28 17.10 0.89
C LYS A 196 -0.07 17.60 1.68
N PHE A 197 1.06 16.94 1.50
CA PHE A 197 2.36 17.40 2.00
C PHE A 197 3.04 18.27 0.94
N ASP A 198 3.50 19.46 1.32
CA ASP A 198 4.16 20.43 0.43
C ASP A 198 5.69 20.47 0.57
N GLY A 199 6.24 19.58 1.41
CA GLY A 199 7.65 19.53 1.78
C GLY A 199 7.90 19.98 3.23
N ASN A 200 6.99 20.75 3.81
CA ASN A 200 7.09 21.27 5.18
C ASN A 200 5.88 20.89 6.03
N ASN A 201 4.67 21.00 5.47
CA ASN A 201 3.43 20.86 6.22
C ASN A 201 2.44 19.92 5.52
N TRP A 202 1.59 19.27 6.31
CA TRP A 202 0.40 18.56 5.85
C TRP A 202 -0.78 19.54 5.81
N ILE A 203 -1.31 19.79 4.62
CA ILE A 203 -2.39 20.75 4.36
C ILE A 203 -3.67 19.97 4.04
N SER A 204 -4.76 20.26 4.77
CA SER A 204 -6.07 19.69 4.47
C SER A 204 -6.61 20.24 3.15
N MET A 205 -7.09 19.35 2.29
CA MET A 205 -7.65 19.67 0.97
C MET A 205 -9.14 19.35 0.93
N ASN A 206 -9.92 20.16 0.22
CA ASN A 206 -11.32 19.87 -0.03
C ASN A 206 -11.45 18.81 -1.14
N SER A 207 -12.09 17.68 -0.83
CA SER A 207 -12.35 16.61 -1.78
C SER A 207 -13.70 16.72 -2.50
N ASN A 208 -14.57 17.62 -2.05
CA ASN A 208 -15.96 17.76 -2.50
C ASN A 208 -16.81 16.46 -2.36
N THR A 209 -16.43 15.57 -1.44
CA THR A 209 -17.16 14.33 -1.15
C THR A 209 -17.07 13.95 0.33
N THR A 210 -18.10 13.29 0.85
CA THR A 210 -18.09 12.65 2.16
C THR A 210 -17.86 11.14 2.08
N ALA A 211 -17.64 10.60 0.87
CA ALA A 211 -17.35 9.19 0.69
C ALA A 211 -15.95 8.85 1.22
N THR A 212 -15.79 7.65 1.75
CA THR A 212 -14.48 7.14 2.18
C THR A 212 -13.55 6.98 0.98
N LEU A 213 -12.39 7.63 1.04
CA LEU A 213 -11.31 7.49 0.08
C LEU A 213 -10.32 6.43 0.61
N ARG A 214 -10.23 5.29 -0.05
CA ARG A 214 -9.42 4.16 0.45
C ARG A 214 -8.01 4.12 -0.10
N SER A 215 -7.81 4.66 -1.28
CA SER A 215 -6.50 4.66 -1.95
C SER A 215 -6.29 5.93 -2.75
N VAL A 216 -5.04 6.30 -2.92
CA VAL A 216 -4.59 7.40 -3.77
C VAL A 216 -3.40 6.93 -4.59
N TRP A 217 -3.37 7.36 -5.84
CA TRP A 217 -2.22 7.18 -6.72
C TRP A 217 -1.86 8.52 -7.35
N ALA A 218 -0.63 8.97 -7.12
CA ALA A 218 -0.10 10.18 -7.70
C ALA A 218 0.88 9.83 -8.83
N ALA A 219 0.68 10.42 -10.01
CA ALA A 219 1.53 10.22 -11.17
C ALA A 219 2.16 11.54 -11.60
N ASN A 220 3.41 11.49 -12.10
CA ASN A 220 4.09 12.65 -12.67
C ASN A 220 3.78 12.74 -14.16
N GLU A 221 3.00 13.75 -14.57
CA GLU A 221 2.60 13.95 -15.97
C GLU A 221 3.70 14.53 -16.89
N LYS A 222 4.95 14.63 -16.45
CA LYS A 222 6.05 15.21 -17.26
C LYS A 222 6.41 14.44 -18.53
N LYS A 223 5.64 13.46 -18.99
CA LYS A 223 5.92 12.69 -20.22
C LYS A 223 4.99 12.94 -21.41
N HIS A 224 4.03 13.88 -21.35
CA HIS A 224 3.27 14.28 -22.54
C HIS A 224 3.21 15.81 -22.68
N LEU A 225 3.73 16.28 -23.82
CA LEU A 225 3.68 17.64 -24.31
C LEU A 225 2.28 18.29 -24.11
N GLY A 226 2.20 19.29 -23.25
CA GLY A 226 1.31 20.43 -23.48
C GLY A 226 -0.10 20.39 -22.93
N ARG A 227 -0.45 19.70 -21.82
CA ARG A 227 -1.77 19.92 -21.18
C ARG A 227 -1.77 19.70 -19.67
N ARG A 228 -2.63 20.47 -18.99
CA ARG A 228 -2.90 20.68 -17.58
C ARG A 228 -2.77 19.46 -16.67
N ARG A 229 -2.22 19.69 -15.48
CA ARG A 229 -2.08 18.75 -14.36
C ARG A 229 -3.47 18.27 -13.92
N ASN A 230 -3.80 17.01 -14.20
CA ASN A 230 -4.96 16.34 -13.64
C ASN A 230 -4.51 15.26 -12.65
N TRP A 231 -5.01 15.36 -11.43
CA TRP A 231 -4.81 14.36 -10.38
C TRP A 231 -5.92 13.32 -10.50
N SER A 232 -5.58 12.04 -10.52
CA SER A 232 -6.57 10.97 -10.49
C SER A 232 -6.65 10.37 -9.09
N ILE A 233 -7.74 10.63 -8.39
CA ILE A 233 -8.11 9.91 -7.17
C ILE A 233 -9.01 8.76 -7.61
N VAL A 234 -8.58 7.52 -7.37
CA VAL A 234 -9.42 6.35 -7.65
C VAL A 234 -10.31 6.11 -6.44
N LYS A 235 -11.60 6.37 -6.61
CA LYS A 235 -12.66 6.02 -5.67
C LYS A 235 -13.09 4.56 -5.95
N ILE A 236 -12.96 3.68 -4.96
CA ILE A 236 -13.56 2.34 -4.98
C ILE A 236 -14.86 2.39 -4.21
#